data_9f298dcb4f8d25d88c87d3ba5983cb4f
#
_entry.id   9f298dcb4f8d25d88c87d3ba5983cb4f
#
_cell.length_a   1.000
_cell.length_b   1.000
_cell.length_c   1.000
_cell.angle_alpha   90.00
_cell.angle_beta   90.00
_cell.angle_gamma   90.00
#
_symmetry.space_group_name_H-M   'P 1'
#
loop_
_entity.id
_entity.type
_entity.pdbx_description
1 polymer ?
#
loop_
_entity_poly.entity_id
_entity_poly.type
_entity_poly.pdbx_seq_one_letter_code
_entity_poly.pdbx_strand_id
1 'polypeptide(L)'
;MQENDALDRAMAMVRDLRQRCAWDRVQTRDTLRPYLIEEVHELDHALAGGDPIAIRAEVADLLLHLAWQLVLAEERDEFGPDAAADLLEAKMKRRHPHLFDLGEPEKWEVLKRREAGSHVLEGLPPTLPDLLMAYRLQERAASVGFDWPDPQGPSAKVREELAEVEAESDPGRLDHEVGDLLFAVVNLARKLGVHPGPALGRANERFRTRFAAVERLAAERGIEVDSAGLEVLDRLWEEAKAMADSPLGKSG
;
A
#
# COMPACT_ATOMS: atom_id res chain seq x y z
N MET A 1 9.12 -40.48 -3.85
CA MET A 1 7.94 -39.66 -3.49
C MET A 1 8.36 -38.24 -3.80
N GLN A 2 7.98 -37.68 -4.93
CA GLN A 2 8.20 -36.26 -5.18
C GLN A 2 7.41 -35.51 -4.10
N GLU A 3 8.10 -34.72 -3.30
CA GLU A 3 7.45 -33.73 -2.45
C GLU A 3 6.71 -32.79 -3.39
N ASN A 4 5.37 -32.90 -3.47
CA ASN A 4 4.58 -31.92 -4.20
C ASN A 4 4.86 -30.56 -3.57
N ASP A 5 5.48 -29.68 -4.33
CA ASP A 5 5.73 -28.31 -3.91
C ASP A 5 4.40 -27.63 -3.51
N ALA A 6 4.45 -26.71 -2.58
CA ALA A 6 3.27 -25.98 -2.09
C ALA A 6 2.52 -25.28 -3.26
N LEU A 7 3.26 -24.75 -4.22
CA LEU A 7 2.70 -24.12 -5.41
C LEU A 7 1.98 -25.15 -6.31
N ASP A 8 2.54 -26.32 -6.52
CA ASP A 8 1.90 -27.41 -7.29
C ASP A 8 0.57 -27.83 -6.68
N ARG A 9 0.50 -27.92 -5.33
CA ARG A 9 -0.76 -28.23 -4.63
C ARG A 9 -1.80 -27.14 -4.80
N ALA A 10 -1.40 -25.87 -4.74
CA ALA A 10 -2.30 -24.75 -4.97
C ALA A 10 -2.84 -24.74 -6.41
N MET A 11 -1.98 -24.97 -7.39
CA MET A 11 -2.38 -25.07 -8.80
C MET A 11 -3.28 -26.29 -9.06
N ALA A 12 -2.99 -27.43 -8.44
CA ALA A 12 -3.83 -28.62 -8.55
C ALA A 12 -5.22 -28.36 -7.97
N MET A 13 -5.33 -27.66 -6.84
CA MET A 13 -6.60 -27.23 -6.26
C MET A 13 -7.39 -26.35 -7.22
N VAL A 14 -6.76 -25.34 -7.82
CA VAL A 14 -7.41 -24.45 -8.80
C VAL A 14 -7.90 -25.23 -10.01
N ARG A 15 -7.09 -26.15 -10.57
CA ARG A 15 -7.50 -26.99 -11.70
C ARG A 15 -8.72 -27.87 -11.35
N ASP A 16 -8.76 -28.45 -10.12
CA ASP A 16 -9.91 -29.22 -9.64
C ASP A 16 -11.17 -28.35 -9.50
N LEU A 17 -11.04 -27.17 -8.91
CA LEU A 17 -12.14 -26.21 -8.79
C LEU A 17 -12.69 -25.82 -10.17
N ARG A 18 -11.82 -25.50 -11.14
CA ARG A 18 -12.25 -25.16 -12.51
C ARG A 18 -13.02 -26.30 -13.20
N GLN A 19 -12.73 -27.54 -12.88
CA GLN A 19 -13.45 -28.68 -13.45
C GLN A 19 -14.82 -28.89 -12.79
N ARG A 20 -14.93 -28.72 -11.48
CA ARG A 20 -16.07 -29.12 -10.67
C ARG A 20 -17.00 -28.00 -10.26
N CYS A 21 -16.53 -26.79 -10.11
CA CYS A 21 -17.32 -25.64 -9.69
C CYS A 21 -17.75 -24.79 -10.89
N ALA A 22 -19.03 -24.50 -10.99
CA ALA A 22 -19.58 -23.70 -12.09
C ALA A 22 -19.09 -22.25 -12.08
N TRP A 23 -18.86 -21.68 -10.88
CA TRP A 23 -18.34 -20.33 -10.71
C TRP A 23 -16.87 -20.27 -11.13
N ASP A 24 -16.04 -21.18 -10.65
CA ASP A 24 -14.60 -21.20 -10.96
C ASP A 24 -14.32 -21.45 -12.45
N ARG A 25 -15.16 -22.26 -13.10
CA ARG A 25 -15.00 -22.61 -14.52
C ARG A 25 -15.02 -21.40 -15.45
N VAL A 26 -15.79 -20.36 -15.11
CA VAL A 26 -15.99 -19.19 -15.97
C VAL A 26 -15.05 -18.03 -15.62
N GLN A 27 -14.22 -18.18 -14.59
CA GLN A 27 -13.32 -17.12 -14.18
C GLN A 27 -12.24 -16.85 -15.24
N THR A 28 -11.94 -15.56 -15.39
CA THR A 28 -10.89 -15.01 -16.25
C THR A 28 -9.97 -14.09 -15.44
N ARG A 29 -8.87 -13.64 -16.04
CA ARG A 29 -8.00 -12.63 -15.41
C ARG A 29 -8.77 -11.37 -15.02
N ASP A 30 -9.65 -10.90 -15.90
CA ASP A 30 -10.42 -9.68 -15.64
C ASP A 30 -11.41 -9.85 -14.51
N THR A 31 -12.09 -10.99 -14.41
CA THR A 31 -13.05 -11.26 -13.33
C THR A 31 -12.37 -11.49 -11.98
N LEU A 32 -11.14 -12.03 -11.96
CA LEU A 32 -10.38 -12.26 -10.73
C LEU A 32 -9.56 -11.05 -10.27
N ARG A 33 -9.34 -10.06 -11.13
CA ARG A 33 -8.54 -8.89 -10.81
C ARG A 33 -9.05 -8.07 -9.60
N PRO A 34 -10.36 -7.80 -9.44
CA PRO A 34 -10.87 -7.12 -8.25
C PRO A 34 -10.55 -7.87 -6.95
N TYR A 35 -10.76 -9.17 -6.92
CA TYR A 35 -10.48 -10.02 -5.76
C TYR A 35 -8.99 -10.03 -5.40
N LEU A 36 -8.09 -10.15 -6.38
CA LEU A 36 -6.65 -10.05 -6.11
C LEU A 36 -6.27 -8.73 -5.43
N ILE A 37 -6.91 -7.62 -5.80
CA ILE A 37 -6.65 -6.31 -5.18
C ILE A 37 -7.19 -6.29 -3.74
N GLU A 38 -8.35 -6.89 -3.50
CA GLU A 38 -8.95 -7.04 -2.18
C GLU A 38 -8.03 -7.82 -1.25
N GLU A 39 -7.57 -9.02 -1.65
CA GLU A 39 -6.66 -9.85 -0.87
C GLU A 39 -5.32 -9.15 -0.54
N VAL A 40 -4.81 -8.31 -1.46
CA VAL A 40 -3.63 -7.49 -1.18
C VAL A 40 -3.89 -6.50 -0.04
N HIS A 41 -5.09 -5.91 0.03
CA HIS A 41 -5.46 -4.99 1.10
C HIS A 41 -5.73 -5.73 2.43
N GLU A 42 -6.30 -6.93 2.37
CA GLU A 42 -6.52 -7.77 3.55
C GLU A 42 -5.19 -8.23 4.14
N LEU A 43 -4.24 -8.66 3.31
CA LEU A 43 -2.88 -8.95 3.78
C LEU A 43 -2.19 -7.71 4.37
N ASP A 44 -2.30 -6.53 3.75
CA ASP A 44 -1.72 -5.28 4.30
C ASP A 44 -2.32 -4.99 5.70
N HIS A 45 -3.63 -5.17 5.85
CA HIS A 45 -4.31 -5.02 7.14
C HIS A 45 -3.82 -6.04 8.18
N ALA A 46 -3.74 -7.32 7.82
CA ALA A 46 -3.26 -8.38 8.71
C ALA A 46 -1.80 -8.16 9.14
N LEU A 47 -0.93 -7.72 8.21
CA LEU A 47 0.45 -7.34 8.49
C LEU A 47 0.54 -6.17 9.47
N ALA A 48 -0.33 -5.17 9.34
CA ALA A 48 -0.39 -4.03 10.27
C ALA A 48 -0.85 -4.47 11.67
N GLY A 49 -1.75 -5.47 11.76
CA GLY A 49 -2.22 -6.05 13.01
C GLY A 49 -1.19 -6.96 13.71
N GLY A 50 -0.29 -7.57 12.93
CA GLY A 50 0.80 -8.41 13.44
C GLY A 50 0.37 -9.79 13.97
N ASP A 51 -0.89 -10.22 13.75
CA ASP A 51 -1.35 -11.56 14.14
C ASP A 51 -0.87 -12.61 13.11
N PRO A 52 0.01 -13.57 13.50
CA PRO A 52 0.50 -14.59 12.59
C PRO A 52 -0.60 -15.50 12.00
N ILE A 53 -1.73 -15.65 12.69
CA ILE A 53 -2.84 -16.48 12.22
C ILE A 53 -3.56 -15.77 11.08
N ALA A 54 -3.89 -14.49 11.27
CA ALA A 54 -4.48 -13.65 10.23
C ALA A 54 -3.53 -13.54 9.02
N ILE A 55 -2.26 -13.19 9.25
CA ILE A 55 -1.26 -13.08 8.16
C ILE A 55 -1.18 -14.39 7.35
N ARG A 56 -1.20 -15.55 8.01
CA ARG A 56 -1.16 -16.84 7.31
C ARG A 56 -2.40 -17.08 6.46
N ALA A 57 -3.57 -16.65 6.91
CA ALA A 57 -4.81 -16.77 6.14
C ALA A 57 -4.70 -15.95 4.84
N GLU A 58 -4.37 -14.67 4.94
CA GLU A 58 -4.29 -13.78 3.78
C GLU A 58 -3.14 -14.15 2.81
N VAL A 59 -2.03 -14.70 3.33
CA VAL A 59 -0.98 -15.27 2.48
C VAL A 59 -1.50 -16.49 1.69
N ALA A 60 -2.38 -17.31 2.28
CA ALA A 60 -2.97 -18.45 1.58
C ALA A 60 -3.94 -18.00 0.46
N ASP A 61 -4.69 -16.92 0.68
CA ASP A 61 -5.60 -16.36 -0.31
C ASP A 61 -4.83 -15.71 -1.48
N LEU A 62 -3.76 -14.99 -1.19
CA LEU A 62 -2.84 -14.52 -2.25
C LEU A 62 -2.16 -15.67 -3.00
N LEU A 63 -1.79 -16.76 -2.33
CA LEU A 63 -1.24 -17.95 -2.99
C LEU A 63 -2.28 -18.57 -3.95
N LEU A 64 -3.55 -18.62 -3.56
CA LEU A 64 -4.64 -19.03 -4.42
C LEU A 64 -4.72 -18.15 -5.68
N HIS A 65 -4.67 -16.83 -5.52
CA HIS A 65 -4.70 -15.89 -6.66
C HIS A 65 -3.48 -16.04 -7.58
N LEU A 66 -2.28 -16.28 -7.05
CA LEU A 66 -1.09 -16.55 -7.86
C LEU A 66 -1.25 -17.88 -8.64
N ALA A 67 -1.75 -18.94 -7.98
CA ALA A 67 -2.03 -20.23 -8.64
C ALA A 67 -3.07 -20.06 -9.75
N TRP A 68 -4.11 -19.23 -9.56
CA TRP A 68 -5.07 -18.87 -10.61
C TRP A 68 -4.40 -18.28 -11.83
N GLN A 69 -3.50 -17.29 -11.65
CA GLN A 69 -2.82 -16.65 -12.79
C GLN A 69 -1.94 -17.64 -13.57
N LEU A 70 -1.29 -18.57 -12.87
CA LEU A 70 -0.49 -19.62 -13.51
C LEU A 70 -1.35 -20.62 -14.28
N VAL A 71 -2.44 -21.11 -13.68
CA VAL A 71 -3.35 -22.03 -14.36
C VAL A 71 -3.99 -21.37 -15.58
N LEU A 72 -4.41 -20.12 -15.48
CA LEU A 72 -4.97 -19.37 -16.62
C LEU A 72 -3.93 -19.10 -17.71
N ALA A 73 -2.66 -18.98 -17.37
CA ALA A 73 -1.57 -18.84 -18.34
C ALA A 73 -1.32 -20.17 -19.08
N GLU A 74 -1.31 -21.30 -18.36
CA GLU A 74 -1.20 -22.63 -18.95
C GLU A 74 -2.37 -22.93 -19.91
N GLU A 75 -3.61 -22.62 -19.51
CA GLU A 75 -4.80 -22.82 -20.37
C GLU A 75 -4.76 -22.01 -21.67
N ARG A 76 -3.93 -20.98 -21.73
CA ARG A 76 -3.74 -20.12 -22.91
C ARG A 76 -2.44 -20.39 -23.66
N ASP A 77 -1.69 -21.42 -23.26
CA ASP A 77 -0.37 -21.74 -23.81
C ASP A 77 0.62 -20.53 -23.74
N GLU A 78 0.51 -19.67 -22.72
CA GLU A 78 1.37 -18.48 -22.58
C GLU A 78 2.66 -18.80 -21.84
N PHE A 79 2.57 -19.34 -20.62
CA PHE A 79 3.72 -19.76 -19.80
C PHE A 79 3.26 -20.66 -18.63
N GLY A 80 4.19 -21.44 -18.10
CA GLY A 80 4.00 -22.26 -16.89
C GLY A 80 4.73 -21.69 -15.66
N PRO A 81 4.61 -22.38 -14.52
CA PRO A 81 5.22 -21.96 -13.25
C PRO A 81 6.73 -21.85 -13.33
N ASP A 82 7.42 -22.76 -14.02
CA ASP A 82 8.87 -22.75 -14.18
C ASP A 82 9.35 -21.46 -14.87
N ALA A 83 8.69 -21.04 -15.94
CA ALA A 83 9.05 -19.82 -16.64
C ALA A 83 8.87 -18.56 -15.76
N ALA A 84 7.87 -18.54 -14.88
CA ALA A 84 7.68 -17.45 -13.93
C ALA A 84 8.78 -17.46 -12.83
N ALA A 85 9.14 -18.66 -12.35
CA ALA A 85 10.22 -18.84 -11.37
C ALA A 85 11.59 -18.45 -11.95
N ASP A 86 11.91 -18.91 -13.17
CA ASP A 86 13.16 -18.56 -13.87
C ASP A 86 13.29 -17.04 -14.08
N LEU A 87 12.19 -16.38 -14.46
CA LEU A 87 12.14 -14.94 -14.61
C LEU A 87 12.40 -14.21 -13.28
N LEU A 88 11.80 -14.69 -12.19
CA LEU A 88 12.02 -14.15 -10.84
C LEU A 88 13.48 -14.32 -10.43
N GLU A 89 14.03 -15.53 -10.59
CA GLU A 89 15.41 -15.84 -10.24
C GLU A 89 16.41 -14.98 -11.03
N ALA A 90 16.26 -14.91 -12.34
CA ALA A 90 17.09 -14.08 -13.20
C ALA A 90 17.04 -12.60 -12.81
N LYS A 91 15.83 -12.11 -12.49
CA LYS A 91 15.62 -10.72 -12.02
C LYS A 91 16.31 -10.48 -10.68
N MET A 92 16.20 -11.39 -9.72
CA MET A 92 16.84 -11.24 -8.40
C MET A 92 18.34 -11.30 -8.49
N LYS A 93 18.91 -12.21 -9.28
CA LYS A 93 20.35 -12.29 -9.54
C LYS A 93 20.90 -10.97 -10.13
N ARG A 94 20.23 -10.41 -11.15
CA ARG A 94 20.64 -9.12 -11.73
C ARG A 94 20.56 -7.96 -10.74
N ARG A 95 19.59 -7.97 -9.82
CA ARG A 95 19.38 -6.90 -8.83
C ARG A 95 20.21 -7.04 -7.55
N HIS A 96 20.90 -8.17 -7.41
CA HIS A 96 21.83 -8.42 -6.31
C HIS A 96 23.20 -8.88 -6.88
N PRO A 97 23.84 -8.06 -7.74
CA PRO A 97 25.06 -8.49 -8.44
C PRO A 97 26.16 -8.94 -7.49
N HIS A 98 26.27 -8.31 -6.33
CA HIS A 98 27.24 -8.63 -5.29
C HIS A 98 27.05 -9.99 -4.59
N LEU A 99 25.87 -10.61 -4.70
CA LEU A 99 25.60 -11.94 -4.13
C LEU A 99 25.85 -13.09 -5.13
N PHE A 100 26.00 -12.75 -6.41
CA PHE A 100 26.10 -13.73 -7.50
C PHE A 100 27.35 -13.51 -8.38
N ASP A 101 28.36 -12.83 -7.87
CA ASP A 101 29.62 -12.51 -8.57
C ASP A 101 29.41 -11.77 -9.91
N LEU A 102 28.36 -10.97 -10.01
CA LEU A 102 27.98 -10.21 -11.20
C LEU A 102 28.40 -8.72 -11.15
N GLY A 103 28.99 -8.27 -10.05
CA GLY A 103 29.46 -6.90 -9.85
C GLY A 103 29.25 -6.36 -8.43
N GLU A 104 29.55 -5.08 -8.26
CA GLU A 104 29.41 -4.39 -6.98
C GLU A 104 27.94 -4.05 -6.62
N PRO A 105 27.63 -3.79 -5.33
CA PRO A 105 26.30 -3.35 -4.91
C PRO A 105 25.90 -2.05 -5.60
N GLU A 106 24.72 -2.03 -6.22
CA GLU A 106 24.12 -0.83 -6.79
C GLU A 106 22.75 -0.54 -6.15
N LYS A 107 22.31 0.73 -6.22
CA LYS A 107 20.97 1.10 -5.72
C LYS A 107 19.89 0.39 -6.55
N TRP A 108 18.91 -0.18 -5.86
CA TRP A 108 17.81 -0.94 -6.45
C TRP A 108 17.08 -0.20 -7.59
N GLU A 109 16.79 1.09 -7.42
CA GLU A 109 16.11 1.88 -8.44
C GLU A 109 16.99 2.13 -9.69
N VAL A 110 18.31 2.19 -9.53
CA VAL A 110 19.26 2.28 -10.67
C VAL A 110 19.21 1.01 -11.50
N LEU A 111 19.23 -0.15 -10.84
CA LEU A 111 19.16 -1.45 -11.52
C LEU A 111 17.81 -1.65 -12.23
N LYS A 112 16.70 -1.31 -11.58
CA LYS A 112 15.36 -1.37 -12.19
C LYS A 112 15.24 -0.47 -13.42
N ARG A 113 15.78 0.74 -13.36
CA ARG A 113 15.76 1.67 -14.50
C ARG A 113 16.56 1.13 -15.67
N ARG A 114 17.74 0.54 -15.42
CA ARG A 114 18.59 -0.07 -16.48
C ARG A 114 17.86 -1.21 -17.19
N GLU A 115 17.05 -1.99 -16.46
CA GLU A 115 16.21 -3.05 -17.03
C GLU A 115 15.06 -2.50 -17.89
N ALA A 116 14.44 -1.40 -17.45
CA ALA A 116 13.29 -0.82 -18.15
C ALA A 116 13.65 -0.10 -19.45
N GLY A 117 14.91 0.35 -19.61
CA GLY A 117 15.40 1.05 -20.82
C GLY A 117 14.64 2.33 -21.17
N SER A 118 13.94 2.94 -20.20
CA SER A 118 12.97 3.99 -20.40
C SER A 118 13.31 5.26 -19.62
N HIS A 119 12.49 6.29 -19.77
CA HIS A 119 12.59 7.49 -18.96
C HIS A 119 12.41 7.21 -17.47
N VAL A 120 13.01 8.06 -16.62
CA VAL A 120 13.13 7.83 -15.16
C VAL A 120 11.79 7.53 -14.49
N LEU A 121 10.71 8.20 -14.92
CA LEU A 121 9.39 8.12 -14.30
C LEU A 121 8.45 7.10 -14.98
N GLU A 122 8.85 6.49 -16.10
CA GLU A 122 8.01 5.52 -16.82
C GLU A 122 7.89 4.16 -16.13
N GLY A 123 6.83 3.39 -16.47
CA GLY A 123 6.62 2.02 -16.00
C GLY A 123 6.07 1.91 -14.58
N LEU A 124 5.50 3.00 -14.03
CA LEU A 124 4.63 2.92 -12.85
C LEU A 124 3.19 2.63 -13.33
N PRO A 125 2.51 1.62 -12.77
CA PRO A 125 1.13 1.35 -13.14
C PRO A 125 0.24 2.55 -12.80
N PRO A 126 -0.60 3.05 -13.72
CA PRO A 126 -1.47 4.19 -13.45
C PRO A 126 -2.55 3.90 -12.39
N THR A 127 -2.72 2.64 -12.03
CA THR A 127 -3.66 2.19 -11.01
C THR A 127 -3.08 2.17 -9.60
N LEU A 128 -1.84 2.63 -9.40
CA LEU A 128 -1.30 2.78 -8.04
C LEU A 128 -2.13 3.80 -7.25
N PRO A 129 -2.39 3.55 -5.95
CA PRO A 129 -2.96 4.57 -5.07
C PRO A 129 -2.14 5.88 -5.11
N ASP A 130 -2.80 7.03 -5.14
CA ASP A 130 -2.16 8.33 -5.43
C ASP A 130 -0.98 8.67 -4.49
N LEU A 131 -1.12 8.41 -3.18
CA LEU A 131 -0.01 8.61 -2.24
C LEU A 131 1.20 7.71 -2.54
N LEU A 132 0.95 6.48 -2.98
CA LEU A 132 2.01 5.57 -3.39
C LEU A 132 2.62 6.00 -4.72
N MET A 133 1.81 6.45 -5.67
CA MET A 133 2.28 7.00 -6.94
C MET A 133 3.21 8.20 -6.71
N ALA A 134 2.78 9.19 -5.91
CA ALA A 134 3.59 10.36 -5.57
C ALA A 134 4.92 9.96 -4.91
N TYR A 135 4.88 9.04 -3.94
CA TYR A 135 6.07 8.52 -3.27
C TYR A 135 7.03 7.86 -4.27
N ARG A 136 6.53 7.01 -5.17
CA ARG A 136 7.36 6.30 -6.17
C ARG A 136 7.94 7.23 -7.23
N LEU A 137 7.20 8.24 -7.68
CA LEU A 137 7.69 9.26 -8.60
C LEU A 137 8.88 10.02 -7.99
N GLN A 138 8.74 10.46 -6.75
CA GLN A 138 9.77 11.18 -6.02
C GLN A 138 11.00 10.31 -5.72
N GLU A 139 10.81 9.04 -5.36
CA GLU A 139 11.90 8.10 -5.14
C GLU A 139 12.71 7.86 -6.43
N ARG A 140 12.04 7.75 -7.56
CA ARG A 140 12.70 7.63 -8.86
C ARG A 140 13.45 8.90 -9.24
N ALA A 141 12.86 10.08 -9.07
CA ALA A 141 13.54 11.36 -9.29
C ALA A 141 14.79 11.48 -8.40
N ALA A 142 14.67 11.11 -7.14
CA ALA A 142 15.81 11.09 -6.21
C ALA A 142 16.92 10.14 -6.64
N SER A 143 16.62 9.02 -7.30
CA SER A 143 17.62 8.06 -7.77
C SER A 143 18.57 8.61 -8.84
N VAL A 144 18.20 9.70 -9.50
CA VAL A 144 19.02 10.41 -10.50
C VAL A 144 19.61 11.73 -9.99
N GLY A 145 19.50 11.97 -8.68
CA GLY A 145 20.06 13.17 -8.05
C GLY A 145 19.07 14.36 -7.98
N PHE A 146 17.84 14.22 -8.46
CA PHE A 146 16.83 15.24 -8.31
C PHE A 146 16.15 15.09 -6.91
N ASP A 147 16.89 15.52 -5.90
CA ASP A 147 16.47 15.43 -4.49
C ASP A 147 17.15 16.49 -3.63
N TRP A 148 16.47 16.91 -2.57
CA TRP A 148 17.06 17.77 -1.56
C TRP A 148 18.09 17.00 -0.72
N PRO A 149 19.15 17.69 -0.23
CA PRO A 149 20.16 17.05 0.61
C PRO A 149 19.60 16.58 1.96
N ASP A 150 18.63 17.32 2.53
CA ASP A 150 18.06 17.10 3.85
C ASP A 150 16.55 17.39 3.88
N PRO A 151 15.84 17.12 5.01
CA PRO A 151 14.41 17.37 5.14
C PRO A 151 14.00 18.86 5.19
N GLN A 152 14.93 19.81 5.30
CA GLN A 152 14.61 21.24 5.41
C GLN A 152 14.00 21.78 4.13
N GLY A 153 14.52 21.36 2.96
CA GLY A 153 13.97 21.75 1.67
C GLY A 153 12.49 21.32 1.49
N PRO A 154 12.15 20.02 1.62
CA PRO A 154 10.75 19.59 1.57
C PRO A 154 9.87 20.24 2.64
N SER A 155 10.39 20.49 3.85
CA SER A 155 9.64 21.19 4.90
C SER A 155 9.33 22.65 4.53
N ALA A 156 10.27 23.35 3.88
CA ALA A 156 10.03 24.69 3.36
C ALA A 156 8.98 24.67 2.25
N LYS A 157 9.05 23.68 1.34
CA LYS A 157 8.07 23.54 0.24
C LYS A 157 6.66 23.27 0.76
N VAL A 158 6.49 22.45 1.80
CA VAL A 158 5.16 22.25 2.43
C VAL A 158 4.58 23.57 2.95
N ARG A 159 5.40 24.48 3.53
CA ARG A 159 4.92 25.79 4.01
C ARG A 159 4.59 26.74 2.85
N GLU A 160 5.36 26.67 1.76
CA GLU A 160 5.11 27.42 0.53
C GLU A 160 3.76 27.00 -0.06
N GLU A 161 3.53 25.71 -0.31
CA GLU A 161 2.28 25.21 -0.86
C GLU A 161 1.06 25.50 0.04
N LEU A 162 1.25 25.41 1.35
CA LEU A 162 0.18 25.79 2.30
C LEU A 162 -0.19 27.27 2.17
N ALA A 163 0.81 28.15 2.01
CA ALA A 163 0.55 29.58 1.83
C ALA A 163 -0.13 29.87 0.48
N GLU A 164 0.16 29.12 -0.58
CA GLU A 164 -0.48 29.22 -1.88
C GLU A 164 -1.95 28.77 -1.80
N VAL A 165 -2.24 27.65 -1.11
CA VAL A 165 -3.62 27.22 -0.80
C VAL A 165 -4.39 28.31 -0.02
N GLU A 166 -3.77 28.94 0.99
CA GLU A 166 -4.41 29.97 1.81
C GLU A 166 -4.68 31.27 1.03
N ALA A 167 -3.87 31.58 0.02
CA ALA A 167 -3.98 32.77 -0.80
C ALA A 167 -4.92 32.62 -2.01
N GLU A 168 -5.18 31.36 -2.44
CA GLU A 168 -5.96 31.11 -3.65
C GLU A 168 -7.47 31.21 -3.38
N SER A 169 -8.17 31.86 -4.27
CA SER A 169 -9.62 32.06 -4.19
C SER A 169 -10.38 31.47 -5.39
N ASP A 170 -9.68 31.12 -6.46
CA ASP A 170 -10.27 30.45 -7.62
C ASP A 170 -10.40 28.94 -7.37
N PRO A 171 -11.60 28.35 -7.43
CA PRO A 171 -11.80 26.95 -7.14
C PRO A 171 -11.00 25.97 -8.03
N GLY A 172 -10.76 26.34 -9.29
CA GLY A 172 -10.01 25.51 -10.23
C GLY A 172 -8.51 25.51 -9.93
N ARG A 173 -7.97 26.64 -9.45
CA ARG A 173 -6.58 26.74 -9.01
C ARG A 173 -6.39 26.14 -7.64
N LEU A 174 -7.36 26.30 -6.73
CA LEU A 174 -7.31 25.70 -5.39
C LEU A 174 -7.14 24.17 -5.45
N ASP A 175 -7.75 23.50 -6.44
CA ASP A 175 -7.55 22.06 -6.65
C ASP A 175 -6.08 21.73 -6.96
N HIS A 176 -5.40 22.55 -7.77
CA HIS A 176 -3.96 22.39 -8.07
C HIS A 176 -3.10 22.59 -6.83
N GLU A 177 -3.31 23.68 -6.10
CA GLU A 177 -2.51 24.00 -4.90
C GLU A 177 -2.66 22.94 -3.80
N VAL A 178 -3.87 22.41 -3.61
CA VAL A 178 -4.09 21.28 -2.69
C VAL A 178 -3.36 20.03 -3.17
N GLY A 179 -3.35 19.77 -4.48
CA GLY A 179 -2.58 18.67 -5.06
C GLY A 179 -1.08 18.80 -4.81
N ASP A 180 -0.52 20.01 -5.03
CA ASP A 180 0.90 20.30 -4.82
C ASP A 180 1.29 20.23 -3.33
N LEU A 181 0.43 20.72 -2.45
CA LEU A 181 0.60 20.55 -0.99
C LEU A 181 0.66 19.07 -0.59
N LEU A 182 -0.27 18.24 -1.07
CA LEU A 182 -0.25 16.80 -0.80
C LEU A 182 1.03 16.14 -1.32
N PHE A 183 1.47 16.50 -2.51
CA PHE A 183 2.70 16.01 -3.12
C PHE A 183 3.94 16.43 -2.31
N ALA A 184 3.99 17.68 -1.84
CA ALA A 184 5.07 18.19 -0.97
C ALA A 184 5.10 17.46 0.38
N VAL A 185 3.94 17.17 0.99
CA VAL A 185 3.83 16.38 2.23
C VAL A 185 4.36 14.96 2.03
N VAL A 186 4.04 14.30 0.92
CA VAL A 186 4.57 12.97 0.57
C VAL A 186 6.11 13.01 0.48
N ASN A 187 6.66 14.06 -0.13
CA ASN A 187 8.11 14.21 -0.25
C ASN A 187 8.81 14.44 1.11
N LEU A 188 8.21 15.24 1.97
CA LEU A 188 8.70 15.42 3.32
C LEU A 188 8.70 14.09 4.10
N ALA A 189 7.62 13.33 4.01
CA ALA A 189 7.53 12.00 4.63
C ALA A 189 8.66 11.08 4.12
N ARG A 190 8.88 11.03 2.81
CA ARG A 190 9.96 10.25 2.18
C ARG A 190 11.34 10.66 2.72
N LYS A 191 11.62 11.96 2.81
CA LYS A 191 12.90 12.46 3.35
C LYS A 191 13.11 12.16 4.81
N LEU A 192 12.02 12.01 5.57
CA LEU A 192 12.05 11.58 6.97
C LEU A 192 12.08 10.06 7.14
N GLY A 193 12.13 9.28 6.04
CA GLY A 193 12.11 7.83 6.07
C GLY A 193 10.74 7.23 6.46
N VAL A 194 9.66 8.02 6.31
CA VAL A 194 8.29 7.61 6.63
C VAL A 194 7.53 7.31 5.34
N HIS A 195 6.95 6.11 5.25
CA HIS A 195 6.08 5.80 4.12
C HIS A 195 4.68 6.43 4.33
N PRO A 196 4.20 7.30 3.39
CA PRO A 196 3.00 8.11 3.61
C PRO A 196 1.72 7.30 3.72
N GLY A 197 1.54 6.24 2.92
CA GLY A 197 0.35 5.38 2.94
C GLY A 197 0.11 4.74 4.32
N PRO A 198 1.02 3.88 4.82
CA PRO A 198 0.91 3.31 6.16
C PRO A 198 0.83 4.35 7.29
N ALA A 199 1.49 5.51 7.15
CA ALA A 199 1.40 6.58 8.13
C ALA A 199 -0.01 7.17 8.22
N LEU A 200 -0.62 7.46 7.06
CA LEU A 200 -1.99 7.95 6.97
C LEU A 200 -3.00 6.86 7.41
N GLY A 201 -2.77 5.60 7.04
CA GLY A 201 -3.58 4.47 7.49
C GLY A 201 -3.66 4.39 9.02
N ARG A 202 -2.51 4.48 9.70
CA ARG A 202 -2.49 4.54 11.17
C ARG A 202 -3.18 5.79 11.74
N ALA A 203 -3.15 6.92 11.06
CA ALA A 203 -3.87 8.12 11.47
C ALA A 203 -5.38 7.92 11.34
N ASN A 204 -5.84 7.33 10.24
CA ASN A 204 -7.25 6.99 10.02
C ASN A 204 -7.77 6.03 11.09
N GLU A 205 -7.00 5.00 11.45
CA GLU A 205 -7.40 4.04 12.48
C GLU A 205 -7.48 4.69 13.88
N ARG A 206 -6.51 5.55 14.21
CA ARG A 206 -6.59 6.35 15.45
C ARG A 206 -7.81 7.26 15.47
N PHE A 207 -8.15 7.88 14.35
CA PHE A 207 -9.34 8.72 14.24
C PHE A 207 -10.63 7.90 14.47
N ARG A 208 -10.78 6.76 13.78
CA ARG A 208 -11.91 5.85 13.95
C ARG A 208 -12.09 5.42 15.39
N THR A 209 -11.02 4.91 16.01
CA THR A 209 -11.04 4.43 17.40
C THR A 209 -11.44 5.54 18.37
N ARG A 210 -10.91 6.74 18.19
CA ARG A 210 -11.24 7.90 19.02
C ARG A 210 -12.67 8.37 18.81
N PHE A 211 -13.12 8.40 17.55
CA PHE A 211 -14.50 8.81 17.25
C PHE A 211 -15.53 7.82 17.79
N ALA A 212 -15.27 6.51 17.71
CA ALA A 212 -16.09 5.50 18.36
C ALA A 212 -16.15 5.67 19.90
N ALA A 213 -15.07 6.15 20.52
CA ALA A 213 -15.09 6.52 21.94
C ALA A 213 -15.95 7.78 22.21
N VAL A 214 -15.90 8.78 21.30
CA VAL A 214 -16.80 9.96 21.37
C VAL A 214 -18.26 9.55 21.32
N GLU A 215 -18.64 8.69 20.37
CA GLU A 215 -20.01 8.17 20.24
C GLU A 215 -20.47 7.45 21.51
N ARG A 216 -19.60 6.62 22.08
CA ARG A 216 -19.89 5.93 23.34
C ARG A 216 -20.09 6.91 24.50
N LEU A 217 -19.19 7.88 24.69
CA LEU A 217 -19.28 8.91 25.73
C LEU A 217 -20.53 9.77 25.57
N ALA A 218 -20.89 10.10 24.33
CA ALA A 218 -22.13 10.82 24.03
C ALA A 218 -23.37 10.02 24.45
N ALA A 219 -23.43 8.74 24.07
CA ALA A 219 -24.51 7.85 24.41
C ALA A 219 -24.68 7.68 25.95
N GLU A 220 -23.55 7.49 26.67
CA GLU A 220 -23.56 7.41 28.15
C GLU A 220 -24.12 8.68 28.82
N ARG A 221 -24.03 9.83 28.15
CA ARG A 221 -24.50 11.14 28.66
C ARG A 221 -25.84 11.59 28.07
N GLY A 222 -26.45 10.77 27.23
CA GLY A 222 -27.70 11.13 26.55
C GLY A 222 -27.55 12.28 25.58
N ILE A 223 -26.38 12.44 24.99
CA ILE A 223 -26.04 13.47 23.99
C ILE A 223 -26.26 12.87 22.61
N GLU A 224 -27.12 13.50 21.80
CA GLU A 224 -27.26 13.14 20.37
C GLU A 224 -26.14 13.74 19.55
N VAL A 225 -25.27 12.89 18.97
CA VAL A 225 -24.07 13.31 18.22
C VAL A 225 -24.43 14.24 17.07
N ASP A 226 -25.53 13.93 16.34
CA ASP A 226 -25.95 14.70 15.14
C ASP A 226 -26.36 16.15 15.47
N SER A 227 -26.71 16.45 16.72
CA SER A 227 -27.19 17.77 17.15
C SER A 227 -26.33 18.45 18.21
N ALA A 228 -25.28 17.76 18.69
CA ALA A 228 -24.48 18.24 19.84
C ALA A 228 -23.66 19.52 19.57
N GLY A 229 -23.33 19.79 18.31
CA GLY A 229 -22.45 20.88 17.93
C GLY A 229 -20.97 20.63 18.22
N LEU A 230 -20.11 21.39 17.52
CA LEU A 230 -18.65 21.17 17.53
C LEU A 230 -18.04 21.27 18.94
N GLU A 231 -18.43 22.25 19.74
CA GLU A 231 -17.84 22.46 21.07
C GLU A 231 -18.09 21.29 22.04
N VAL A 232 -19.24 20.63 21.93
CA VAL A 232 -19.57 19.47 22.75
C VAL A 232 -18.76 18.26 22.28
N LEU A 233 -18.74 18.03 20.98
CA LEU A 233 -18.02 16.91 20.38
C LEU A 233 -16.49 17.04 20.58
N ASP A 234 -15.94 18.25 20.52
CA ASP A 234 -14.52 18.50 20.75
C ASP A 234 -14.12 18.19 22.21
N ARG A 235 -14.96 18.54 23.19
CA ARG A 235 -14.73 18.12 24.57
C ARG A 235 -14.73 16.61 24.77
N LEU A 236 -15.66 15.91 24.13
CA LEU A 236 -15.69 14.44 24.14
C LEU A 236 -14.47 13.84 23.42
N TRP A 237 -14.01 14.48 22.37
CA TRP A 237 -12.81 14.09 21.64
C TRP A 237 -11.53 14.23 22.49
N GLU A 238 -11.35 15.34 23.20
CA GLU A 238 -10.21 15.51 24.10
C GLU A 238 -10.24 14.50 25.26
N GLU A 239 -11.41 14.16 25.77
CA GLU A 239 -11.57 13.11 26.76
C GLU A 239 -11.21 11.72 26.20
N ALA A 240 -11.67 11.38 24.98
CA ALA A 240 -11.34 10.15 24.29
C ALA A 240 -9.81 10.03 24.03
N LYS A 241 -9.14 11.15 23.69
CA LYS A 241 -7.66 11.19 23.57
C LYS A 241 -6.98 10.87 24.90
N ALA A 242 -7.40 11.51 25.98
CA ALA A 242 -6.83 11.29 27.31
C ALA A 242 -6.99 9.82 27.78
N MET A 243 -8.12 9.18 27.45
CA MET A 243 -8.36 7.75 27.74
C MET A 243 -7.39 6.84 26.94
N ALA A 244 -7.17 7.14 25.68
CA ALA A 244 -6.27 6.36 24.81
C ALA A 244 -4.79 6.48 25.20
N ASP A 245 -4.38 7.64 25.73
CA ASP A 245 -3.00 7.92 26.14
C ASP A 245 -2.70 7.49 27.59
N SER A 246 -3.73 7.05 28.34
CA SER A 246 -3.58 6.56 29.71
C SER A 246 -2.86 5.20 29.76
N PRO A 247 -1.91 4.98 30.69
CA PRO A 247 -1.15 3.71 30.81
C PRO A 247 -2.03 2.48 31.09
N LEU A 248 -3.27 2.66 31.50
CA LEU A 248 -4.23 1.59 31.78
C LEU A 248 -4.87 0.98 30.51
N GLY A 249 -4.71 1.60 29.33
CA GLY A 249 -5.25 1.12 28.05
C GLY A 249 -4.31 0.20 27.26
N LYS A 250 -3.12 -0.13 27.76
CA LYS A 250 -2.11 -0.96 27.07
C LYS A 250 -2.12 -2.43 27.48
N SER A 251 -3.15 -2.90 28.12
CA SER A 251 -3.31 -4.31 28.54
C SER A 251 -4.57 -4.88 27.89
N GLY A 252 -4.40 -5.39 26.65
CA GLY A 252 -5.43 -6.09 25.91
C GLY A 252 -4.79 -6.76 24.69
#